data_fcb445ce3aa6d89c0f6919a9f57ed616
#
_entry.id   fcb445ce3aa6d89c0f6919a9f57ed616
#
_cell.length_a   1.000
_cell.length_b   1.000
_cell.length_c   1.000
_cell.angle_alpha   90.00
_cell.angle_beta   90.00
_cell.angle_gamma   90.00
#
_symmetry.space_group_name_H-M   'P 1'
#
loop_
_entity.id
_entity.type
_entity.pdbx_description
1 polymer ?
#
loop_
_entity_poly.entity_id
_entity_poly.type
_entity_poly.pdbx_seq_one_letter_code
_entity_poly.pdbx_strand_id
1 'polypeptide(L)'
;MRQLLEAALREGIGALRLELEESQIAQLLAYLALLQKWNRVYNLTGVRQPVDMLTHHLLDSLVVVAPLLRQTGGRPIRLLDVGSGAGLPGVVIAICCPEIQVDCVDAVAKKAAFIQQAAATLQLSNLQGIHARVESLSGSYDVVASRAFASLPDFVRLSAGALAPNGVWLAQKGRHPGEEIDALPAMAEVFHVEQLEVPGLHAERCIVWLRVAPRVT
;
A
#
# COMPACT_ATOMS: atom_id res chain seq x y z
N MET A 1 1.81 2.39 26.94
CA MET A 1 1.63 1.77 25.61
C MET A 1 1.63 2.81 24.49
N ARG A 2 0.71 3.81 24.48
CA ARG A 2 0.66 4.84 23.41
C ARG A 2 1.99 5.57 23.22
N GLN A 3 2.60 6.08 24.30
CA GLN A 3 3.90 6.77 24.25
C GLN A 3 5.02 5.90 23.69
N LEU A 4 5.03 4.60 24.02
CA LEU A 4 6.00 3.64 23.48
C LEU A 4 5.83 3.46 21.97
N LEU A 5 4.59 3.30 21.50
CA LEU A 5 4.29 3.18 20.07
C LEU A 5 4.62 4.45 19.29
N GLU A 6 4.37 5.62 19.90
CA GLU A 6 4.72 6.90 19.28
C GLU A 6 6.24 7.07 19.16
N ALA A 7 7.01 6.76 20.21
CA ALA A 7 8.46 6.83 20.17
C ALA A 7 9.03 5.89 19.10
N ALA A 8 8.56 4.64 19.04
CA ALA A 8 9.00 3.66 18.04
C ALA A 8 8.58 4.06 16.60
N LEU A 9 7.40 4.68 16.41
CA LEU A 9 6.98 5.19 15.11
C LEU A 9 7.89 6.33 14.65
N ARG A 10 8.21 7.29 15.52
CA ARG A 10 9.12 8.41 15.22
C ARG A 10 10.53 7.92 14.87
N GLU A 11 11.04 6.95 15.60
CA GLU A 11 12.32 6.31 15.31
C GLU A 11 12.30 5.65 13.92
N GLY A 12 11.24 4.89 13.61
CA GLY A 12 11.07 4.26 12.30
C GLY A 12 10.96 5.28 11.16
N ILE A 13 10.19 6.37 11.35
CA ILE A 13 10.08 7.48 10.37
C ILE A 13 11.46 8.11 10.12
N GLY A 14 12.23 8.37 11.19
CA GLY A 14 13.58 8.89 11.08
C GLY A 14 14.54 7.94 10.33
N ALA A 15 14.48 6.64 10.62
CA ALA A 15 15.28 5.62 9.91
C ALA A 15 14.92 5.54 8.42
N LEU A 16 13.64 5.72 8.06
CA LEU A 16 13.17 5.79 6.68
C LEU A 16 13.43 7.14 6.02
N ARG A 17 13.94 8.13 6.74
CA ARG A 17 14.22 9.50 6.28
C ARG A 17 12.97 10.17 5.69
N LEU A 18 11.82 9.90 6.26
CA LEU A 18 10.57 10.55 5.89
C LEU A 18 10.37 11.83 6.71
N GLU A 19 9.93 12.88 6.03
CA GLU A 19 9.53 14.13 6.66
C GLU A 19 8.00 14.13 6.76
N LEU A 20 7.46 13.95 7.96
CA LEU A 20 6.03 13.90 8.24
C LEU A 20 5.66 14.99 9.25
N GLU A 21 4.53 15.62 8.99
CA GLU A 21 3.93 16.58 9.90
C GLU A 21 3.39 15.90 11.17
N GLU A 22 3.32 16.63 12.29
CA GLU A 22 2.77 16.12 13.55
C GLU A 22 1.35 15.59 13.41
N SER A 23 0.55 16.21 12.53
CA SER A 23 -0.80 15.76 12.20
C SER A 23 -0.82 14.39 11.54
N GLN A 24 0.12 14.11 10.63
CA GLN A 24 0.27 12.82 9.95
C GLN A 24 0.72 11.72 10.92
N ILE A 25 1.66 12.02 11.81
CA ILE A 25 2.09 11.09 12.88
C ILE A 25 0.90 10.76 13.79
N ALA A 26 0.12 11.76 14.19
CA ALA A 26 -1.08 11.56 14.97
C ALA A 26 -2.13 10.70 14.24
N GLN A 27 -2.33 10.91 12.93
CA GLN A 27 -3.23 10.10 12.10
C GLN A 27 -2.74 8.64 11.98
N LEU A 28 -1.44 8.39 11.81
CA LEU A 28 -0.87 7.05 11.77
C LEU A 28 -1.11 6.29 13.09
N LEU A 29 -0.92 6.94 14.23
CA LEU A 29 -1.21 6.36 15.54
C LEU A 29 -2.71 6.13 15.76
N ALA A 30 -3.56 7.04 15.30
CA ALA A 30 -5.01 6.89 15.35
C ALA A 30 -5.49 5.74 14.46
N TYR A 31 -4.91 5.61 13.26
CA TYR A 31 -5.17 4.48 12.37
C TYR A 31 -4.79 3.14 13.01
N LEU A 32 -3.61 3.05 13.63
CA LEU A 32 -3.18 1.85 14.34
C LEU A 32 -4.16 1.47 15.47
N ALA A 33 -4.61 2.45 16.25
CA ALA A 33 -5.59 2.23 17.32
C ALA A 33 -6.95 1.77 16.78
N LEU A 34 -7.39 2.36 15.65
CA LEU A 34 -8.62 1.96 14.97
C LEU A 34 -8.52 0.53 14.45
N LEU A 35 -7.40 0.18 13.81
CA LEU A 35 -7.12 -1.17 13.32
C LEU A 35 -7.14 -2.20 14.45
N GLN A 36 -6.50 -1.91 15.58
CA GLN A 36 -6.53 -2.77 16.78
C GLN A 36 -7.95 -3.01 17.28
N LYS A 37 -8.76 -1.95 17.35
CA LYS A 37 -10.16 -2.04 17.79
C LYS A 37 -10.98 -2.95 16.86
N TRP A 38 -10.91 -2.72 15.58
CA TRP A 38 -11.66 -3.50 14.59
C TRP A 38 -11.16 -4.94 14.46
N ASN A 39 -9.84 -5.15 14.57
CA ASN A 39 -9.26 -6.50 14.46
C ASN A 39 -9.75 -7.46 15.54
N ARG A 40 -10.10 -6.95 16.73
CA ARG A 40 -10.70 -7.76 17.82
C ARG A 40 -12.03 -8.40 17.44
N VAL A 41 -12.79 -7.77 16.54
CA VAL A 41 -14.13 -8.20 16.16
C VAL A 41 -14.14 -8.86 14.79
N TYR A 42 -13.40 -8.31 13.84
CA TYR A 42 -13.53 -8.66 12.43
C TYR A 42 -12.37 -9.47 11.86
N ASN A 43 -11.29 -9.69 12.63
CA ASN A 43 -10.09 -10.40 12.17
C ASN A 43 -9.58 -9.85 10.82
N LEU A 44 -9.29 -8.55 10.78
CA LEU A 44 -8.79 -7.87 9.58
C LEU A 44 -7.35 -8.27 9.24
N THR A 45 -6.57 -8.64 10.25
CA THR A 45 -5.18 -9.08 10.14
C THR A 45 -4.86 -10.18 11.15
N GLY A 46 -3.90 -11.05 10.82
CA GLY A 46 -3.39 -12.07 11.73
C GLY A 46 -2.48 -11.53 12.83
N VAL A 47 -1.90 -10.33 12.66
CA VAL A 47 -1.05 -9.68 13.66
C VAL A 47 -1.93 -9.07 14.74
N ARG A 48 -1.61 -9.35 16.01
CA ARG A 48 -2.47 -8.95 17.15
C ARG A 48 -1.78 -8.02 18.14
N GLN A 49 -0.47 -8.15 18.31
CA GLN A 49 0.26 -7.33 19.27
C GLN A 49 0.46 -5.92 18.70
N PRO A 50 0.24 -4.86 19.51
CA PRO A 50 0.38 -3.48 19.04
C PRO A 50 1.76 -3.13 18.47
N VAL A 51 2.83 -3.64 19.08
CA VAL A 51 4.20 -3.42 18.61
C VAL A 51 4.44 -4.10 17.27
N ASP A 52 3.97 -5.35 17.12
CA ASP A 52 4.08 -6.07 15.85
C ASP A 52 3.24 -5.41 14.76
N MET A 53 2.04 -4.90 15.09
CA MET A 53 1.24 -4.12 14.13
C MET A 53 1.96 -2.84 13.68
N LEU A 54 2.69 -2.17 14.58
CA LEU A 54 3.50 -1.02 14.21
C LEU A 54 4.53 -1.41 13.15
N THR A 55 5.29 -2.48 13.39
CA THR A 55 6.37 -2.90 12.49
C THR A 55 5.84 -3.52 11.20
N HIS A 56 4.96 -4.55 11.31
CA HIS A 56 4.48 -5.32 10.16
C HIS A 56 3.40 -4.62 9.32
N HIS A 57 2.80 -3.54 9.84
CA HIS A 57 1.75 -2.81 9.14
C HIS A 57 2.17 -1.38 8.83
N LEU A 58 2.46 -0.54 9.85
CA LEU A 58 2.79 0.86 9.58
C LEU A 58 4.16 1.02 8.94
N LEU A 59 5.23 0.51 9.55
CA LEU A 59 6.59 0.69 9.02
C LEU A 59 6.77 -0.05 7.70
N ASP A 60 6.19 -1.27 7.57
CA ASP A 60 6.17 -2.04 6.33
C ASP A 60 5.38 -1.35 5.19
N SER A 61 4.46 -0.44 5.51
CA SER A 61 3.76 0.39 4.54
C SER A 61 4.44 1.74 4.31
N LEU A 62 5.03 2.34 5.34
CA LEU A 62 5.75 3.61 5.23
C LEU A 62 6.97 3.52 4.31
N VAL A 63 7.62 2.35 4.26
CA VAL A 63 8.82 2.14 3.43
C VAL A 63 8.56 2.34 1.93
N VAL A 64 7.31 2.24 1.45
CA VAL A 64 6.96 2.46 0.03
C VAL A 64 6.76 3.93 -0.33
N VAL A 65 6.64 4.83 0.67
CA VAL A 65 6.31 6.25 0.44
C VAL A 65 7.41 6.95 -0.36
N ALA A 66 8.67 6.84 0.07
CA ALA A 66 9.78 7.49 -0.63
C ALA A 66 9.97 6.95 -2.07
N PRO A 67 9.97 5.63 -2.34
CA PRO A 67 9.96 5.09 -3.70
C PRO A 67 8.80 5.59 -4.56
N LEU A 68 7.58 5.65 -4.00
CA LEU A 68 6.40 6.15 -4.70
C LEU A 68 6.56 7.61 -5.10
N LEU A 69 7.00 8.46 -4.17
CA LEU A 69 7.23 9.89 -4.46
C LEU A 69 8.34 10.10 -5.51
N ARG A 70 9.41 9.31 -5.47
CA ARG A 70 10.45 9.34 -6.52
C ARG A 70 9.88 8.96 -7.88
N GLN A 71 9.11 7.88 -7.96
CA GLN A 71 8.52 7.39 -9.22
C GLN A 71 7.51 8.38 -9.81
N THR A 72 6.72 9.04 -8.96
CA THR A 72 5.69 9.99 -9.41
C THR A 72 6.21 11.43 -9.54
N GLY A 73 7.42 11.70 -9.06
CA GLY A 73 7.98 13.06 -9.00
C GLY A 73 7.20 13.98 -8.05
N GLY A 74 6.53 13.41 -7.03
CA GLY A 74 5.69 14.14 -6.08
C GLY A 74 4.44 14.78 -6.67
N ARG A 75 4.05 14.40 -7.89
CA ARG A 75 2.86 14.97 -8.57
C ARG A 75 1.57 14.39 -7.98
N PRO A 76 0.46 15.14 -8.02
CA PRO A 76 -0.87 14.61 -7.78
C PRO A 76 -1.16 13.46 -8.76
N ILE A 77 -1.54 12.31 -8.23
CA ILE A 77 -1.87 11.11 -9.00
C ILE A 77 -3.09 10.40 -8.40
N ARG A 78 -3.65 9.47 -9.17
CA ARG A 78 -4.61 8.48 -8.68
C ARG A 78 -3.92 7.15 -8.45
N LEU A 79 -4.06 6.60 -7.24
CA LEU A 79 -3.51 5.32 -6.85
C LEU A 79 -4.64 4.35 -6.47
N LEU A 80 -4.57 3.12 -7.00
CA LEU A 80 -5.42 2.01 -6.59
C LEU A 80 -4.61 1.01 -5.76
N ASP A 81 -5.01 0.75 -4.53
CA ASP A 81 -4.45 -0.32 -3.69
C ASP A 81 -5.33 -1.57 -3.80
N VAL A 82 -4.81 -2.64 -4.40
CA VAL A 82 -5.56 -3.84 -4.76
C VAL A 82 -5.41 -4.93 -3.70
N GLY A 83 -6.56 -5.45 -3.25
CA GLY A 83 -6.60 -6.43 -2.16
C GLY A 83 -6.09 -5.83 -0.86
N SER A 84 -6.43 -4.57 -0.65
CA SER A 84 -5.86 -3.69 0.39
C SER A 84 -6.04 -4.21 1.82
N GLY A 85 -6.93 -5.17 2.04
CA GLY A 85 -7.13 -5.77 3.37
C GLY A 85 -7.58 -4.74 4.40
N ALA A 86 -6.73 -4.49 5.37
CA ALA A 86 -6.92 -3.41 6.34
C ALA A 86 -6.56 -2.01 5.77
N GLY A 87 -6.42 -1.86 4.47
CA GLY A 87 -6.02 -0.60 3.82
C GLY A 87 -4.51 -0.38 3.80
N LEU A 88 -3.73 -1.42 3.60
CA LEU A 88 -2.27 -1.37 3.66
C LEU A 88 -1.64 -1.80 2.33
N PRO A 89 -0.86 -0.94 1.67
CA PRO A 89 -0.32 0.34 2.14
C PRO A 89 -1.22 1.58 1.92
N GLY A 90 -2.38 1.46 1.27
CA GLY A 90 -3.18 2.59 0.78
C GLY A 90 -3.51 3.65 1.82
N VAL A 91 -4.00 3.27 3.02
CA VAL A 91 -4.31 4.25 4.09
C VAL A 91 -3.06 4.99 4.54
N VAL A 92 -1.91 4.30 4.65
CA VAL A 92 -0.64 4.93 5.04
C VAL A 92 -0.18 5.91 3.96
N ILE A 93 -0.30 5.55 2.68
CA ILE A 93 0.00 6.46 1.55
C ILE A 93 -0.93 7.69 1.60
N ALA A 94 -2.23 7.51 1.82
CA ALA A 94 -3.18 8.63 1.90
C ALA A 94 -2.86 9.60 3.04
N ILE A 95 -2.39 9.08 4.20
CA ILE A 95 -1.95 9.92 5.32
C ILE A 95 -0.67 10.70 4.97
N CYS A 96 0.32 10.01 4.39
CA CYS A 96 1.64 10.62 4.15
C CYS A 96 1.69 11.50 2.90
N CYS A 97 0.79 11.28 1.94
CA CYS A 97 0.79 11.94 0.63
C CYS A 97 -0.60 12.54 0.34
N PRO A 98 -0.97 13.67 0.92
CA PRO A 98 -2.32 14.25 0.79
C PRO A 98 -2.69 14.61 -0.65
N GLU A 99 -1.72 14.83 -1.52
CA GLU A 99 -1.92 15.12 -2.96
C GLU A 99 -2.28 13.87 -3.79
N ILE A 100 -2.09 12.67 -3.24
CA ILE A 100 -2.42 11.41 -3.92
C ILE A 100 -3.86 11.02 -3.59
N GLN A 101 -4.70 10.84 -4.62
CA GLN A 101 -6.04 10.27 -4.45
C GLN A 101 -5.92 8.73 -4.39
N VAL A 102 -6.29 8.14 -3.27
CA VAL A 102 -6.12 6.71 -2.98
C VAL A 102 -7.46 6.01 -2.91
N ASP A 103 -7.65 5.06 -3.83
CA ASP A 103 -8.76 4.12 -3.79
C ASP A 103 -8.22 2.76 -3.31
N CYS A 104 -8.82 2.21 -2.26
CA CYS A 104 -8.48 0.88 -1.73
C CYS A 104 -9.59 -0.10 -2.08
N VAL A 105 -9.32 -1.10 -2.91
CA VAL A 105 -10.31 -2.11 -3.30
C VAL A 105 -10.07 -3.44 -2.60
N ASP A 106 -11.12 -4.02 -2.05
CA ASP A 106 -11.13 -5.39 -1.52
C ASP A 106 -12.46 -6.07 -1.82
N ALA A 107 -12.42 -7.36 -2.17
CA ALA A 107 -13.61 -8.17 -2.43
C ALA A 107 -14.38 -8.53 -1.16
N VAL A 108 -13.84 -8.26 0.02
CA VAL A 108 -14.44 -8.56 1.32
C VAL A 108 -15.06 -7.30 1.90
N ALA A 109 -16.40 -7.25 1.95
CA ALA A 109 -17.17 -6.07 2.35
C ALA A 109 -16.74 -5.46 3.69
N LYS A 110 -16.45 -6.28 4.73
CA LYS A 110 -16.00 -5.77 6.03
C LYS A 110 -14.66 -5.03 5.98
N LYS A 111 -13.77 -5.39 5.03
CA LYS A 111 -12.49 -4.72 4.85
C LYS A 111 -12.67 -3.36 4.17
N ALA A 112 -13.47 -3.29 3.11
CA ALA A 112 -13.84 -2.02 2.48
C ALA A 112 -14.56 -1.08 3.46
N ALA A 113 -15.49 -1.60 4.27
CA ALA A 113 -16.16 -0.83 5.30
C ALA A 113 -15.20 -0.29 6.38
N PHE A 114 -14.17 -1.07 6.75
CA PHE A 114 -13.13 -0.59 7.65
C PHE A 114 -12.34 0.58 7.06
N ILE A 115 -11.99 0.51 5.78
CA ILE A 115 -11.26 1.59 5.10
C ILE A 115 -12.11 2.86 5.02
N GLN A 116 -13.39 2.74 4.71
CA GLN A 116 -14.34 3.87 4.74
C GLN A 116 -14.44 4.49 6.14
N GLN A 117 -14.51 3.65 7.19
CA GLN A 117 -14.48 4.12 8.56
C GLN A 117 -13.16 4.83 8.91
N ALA A 118 -12.02 4.30 8.43
CA ALA A 118 -10.72 4.93 8.62
C ALA A 118 -10.67 6.31 7.93
N ALA A 119 -11.11 6.41 6.68
CA ALA A 119 -11.20 7.68 5.96
C ALA A 119 -12.00 8.73 6.72
N ALA A 120 -13.19 8.35 7.20
CA ALA A 120 -14.06 9.26 7.97
C ALA A 120 -13.44 9.65 9.33
N THR A 121 -12.90 8.66 10.08
CA THR A 121 -12.36 8.89 11.43
C THR A 121 -11.09 9.75 11.40
N LEU A 122 -10.25 9.55 10.39
CA LEU A 122 -8.98 10.27 10.21
C LEU A 122 -9.12 11.54 9.36
N GLN A 123 -10.34 11.82 8.87
CA GLN A 123 -10.65 12.97 8.00
C GLN A 123 -9.80 13.00 6.73
N LEU A 124 -9.59 11.85 6.11
CA LEU A 124 -8.83 11.71 4.86
C LEU A 124 -9.77 11.88 3.67
N SER A 125 -9.84 13.08 3.11
CA SER A 125 -10.67 13.38 1.93
C SER A 125 -10.14 12.76 0.64
N ASN A 126 -8.87 12.34 0.65
CA ASN A 126 -8.16 11.69 -0.45
C ASN A 126 -8.17 10.15 -0.38
N LEU A 127 -8.97 9.54 0.49
CA LEU A 127 -9.06 8.10 0.66
C LEU A 127 -10.49 7.57 0.46
N GLN A 128 -10.63 6.53 -0.35
CA GLN A 128 -11.90 5.82 -0.53
C GLN A 128 -11.71 4.29 -0.38
N GLY A 129 -12.61 3.63 0.34
CA GLY A 129 -12.73 2.16 0.38
C GLY A 129 -13.76 1.68 -0.63
N ILE A 130 -13.39 0.73 -1.48
CA ILE A 130 -14.25 0.18 -2.54
C ILE A 130 -14.49 -1.31 -2.28
N HIS A 131 -15.75 -1.72 -2.13
CA HIS A 131 -16.12 -3.13 -2.09
C HIS A 131 -16.39 -3.62 -3.50
N ALA A 132 -15.40 -4.23 -4.14
CA ALA A 132 -15.50 -4.78 -5.48
C ALA A 132 -14.38 -5.81 -5.72
N ARG A 133 -14.51 -6.58 -6.80
CA ARG A 133 -13.38 -7.29 -7.39
C ARG A 133 -12.64 -6.32 -8.32
N VAL A 134 -11.30 -6.34 -8.31
CA VAL A 134 -10.51 -5.40 -9.11
C VAL A 134 -10.79 -5.53 -10.61
N GLU A 135 -11.10 -6.72 -11.11
CA GLU A 135 -11.44 -7.00 -12.50
C GLU A 135 -12.70 -6.26 -12.98
N SER A 136 -13.56 -5.84 -12.05
CA SER A 136 -14.77 -5.07 -12.37
C SER A 136 -14.52 -3.57 -12.46
N LEU A 137 -13.31 -3.11 -12.08
CA LEU A 137 -12.95 -1.70 -12.15
C LEU A 137 -12.40 -1.37 -13.54
N SER A 138 -13.01 -0.38 -14.17
CA SER A 138 -12.44 0.30 -15.34
C SER A 138 -11.88 1.64 -14.83
N GLY A 139 -10.60 1.89 -15.03
CA GLY A 139 -10.00 3.02 -14.36
C GLY A 139 -8.97 3.77 -15.16
N SER A 140 -8.45 4.78 -14.52
CA SER A 140 -7.37 5.63 -15.00
C SER A 140 -6.45 5.88 -13.81
N TYR A 141 -5.92 4.81 -13.22
CA TYR A 141 -4.99 4.93 -12.10
C TYR A 141 -3.56 5.02 -12.63
N ASP A 142 -2.85 6.05 -12.18
CA ASP A 142 -1.46 6.27 -12.53
C ASP A 142 -0.55 5.23 -11.88
N VAL A 143 -0.93 4.79 -10.67
CA VAL A 143 -0.27 3.71 -9.95
C VAL A 143 -1.30 2.69 -9.47
N VAL A 144 -1.08 1.42 -9.79
CA VAL A 144 -1.83 0.30 -9.22
C VAL A 144 -0.89 -0.44 -8.28
N ALA A 145 -1.17 -0.39 -6.98
CA ALA A 145 -0.34 -0.96 -5.94
C ALA A 145 -0.94 -2.25 -5.39
N SER A 146 -0.10 -3.11 -4.83
CA SER A 146 -0.55 -4.26 -4.04
C SER A 146 0.49 -4.68 -3.02
N ARG A 147 0.02 -5.25 -1.90
CA ARG A 147 0.83 -5.95 -0.90
C ARG A 147 0.18 -7.28 -0.55
N ALA A 148 0.91 -8.39 -0.73
CA ALA A 148 0.43 -9.75 -0.41
C ALA A 148 -0.94 -10.11 -1.03
N PHE A 149 -1.23 -9.63 -2.23
CA PHE A 149 -2.50 -9.86 -2.93
C PHE A 149 -2.48 -11.17 -3.73
N ALA A 150 -1.54 -11.31 -4.69
CA ALA A 150 -1.46 -12.42 -5.61
C ALA A 150 -0.03 -12.59 -6.14
N SER A 151 0.19 -13.57 -7.05
CA SER A 151 1.40 -13.61 -7.86
C SER A 151 1.50 -12.38 -8.76
N LEU A 152 2.72 -12.00 -9.21
CA LEU A 152 2.88 -10.88 -10.17
C LEU A 152 2.07 -11.08 -11.45
N PRO A 153 2.06 -12.29 -12.09
CA PRO A 153 1.25 -12.53 -13.26
C PRO A 153 -0.25 -12.33 -13.03
N ASP A 154 -0.78 -12.77 -11.89
CA ASP A 154 -2.19 -12.61 -11.57
C ASP A 154 -2.50 -11.17 -11.22
N PHE A 155 -1.65 -10.50 -10.44
CA PHE A 155 -1.82 -9.09 -10.10
C PHE A 155 -1.93 -8.23 -11.37
N VAL A 156 -1.02 -8.40 -12.33
CA VAL A 156 -1.04 -7.68 -13.60
C VAL A 156 -2.32 -8.00 -14.39
N ARG A 157 -2.65 -9.30 -14.57
CA ARG A 157 -3.83 -9.70 -15.36
C ARG A 157 -5.13 -9.17 -14.79
N LEU A 158 -5.30 -9.28 -13.46
CA LEU A 158 -6.55 -8.91 -12.79
C LEU A 158 -6.76 -7.40 -12.72
N SER A 159 -5.68 -6.62 -12.68
CA SER A 159 -5.73 -5.16 -12.49
C SER A 159 -5.43 -4.32 -13.74
N ALA A 160 -5.12 -4.97 -14.87
CA ALA A 160 -4.79 -4.27 -16.12
C ALA A 160 -5.87 -3.30 -16.59
N GLY A 161 -7.16 -3.65 -16.40
CA GLY A 161 -8.29 -2.79 -16.78
C GLY A 161 -8.40 -1.49 -15.95
N ALA A 162 -7.75 -1.44 -14.79
CA ALA A 162 -7.72 -0.27 -13.92
C ALA A 162 -6.55 0.67 -14.22
N LEU A 163 -5.50 0.19 -14.90
CA LEU A 163 -4.29 0.97 -15.15
C LEU A 163 -4.49 2.04 -16.23
N ALA A 164 -4.01 3.24 -15.98
CA ALA A 164 -3.94 4.29 -16.99
C ALA A 164 -2.97 3.93 -18.14
N PRO A 165 -3.09 4.53 -19.33
CA PRO A 165 -2.22 4.19 -20.49
C PRO A 165 -0.72 4.27 -20.19
N ASN A 166 -0.28 5.22 -19.36
CA ASN A 166 1.11 5.39 -18.92
C ASN A 166 1.31 5.05 -17.44
N GLY A 167 0.36 4.33 -16.86
CA GLY A 167 0.39 3.92 -15.48
C GLY A 167 1.41 2.82 -15.21
N VAL A 168 1.73 2.61 -13.95
CA VAL A 168 2.67 1.59 -13.50
C VAL A 168 2.05 0.74 -12.39
N TRP A 169 2.50 -0.51 -12.29
CA TRP A 169 2.20 -1.35 -11.13
C TRP A 169 3.32 -1.24 -10.11
N LEU A 170 2.95 -1.22 -8.84
CA LEU A 170 3.81 -1.29 -7.67
C LEU A 170 3.44 -2.54 -6.87
N ALA A 171 4.26 -3.57 -6.92
CA ALA A 171 4.04 -4.78 -6.13
C ALA A 171 5.04 -4.85 -4.97
N GLN A 172 4.56 -4.74 -3.73
CA GLN A 172 5.39 -4.98 -2.55
C GLN A 172 5.44 -6.48 -2.27
N LYS A 173 6.66 -7.02 -2.25
CA LYS A 173 6.95 -8.44 -2.04
C LYS A 173 7.88 -8.64 -0.85
N GLY A 174 7.89 -9.87 -0.31
CA GLY A 174 8.85 -10.28 0.70
C GLY A 174 10.25 -10.35 0.10
N ARG A 175 10.61 -11.49 -0.46
CA ARG A 175 11.88 -11.68 -1.18
C ARG A 175 11.74 -11.34 -2.66
N HIS A 176 12.87 -11.21 -3.35
CA HIS A 176 12.90 -11.05 -4.80
C HIS A 176 12.14 -12.18 -5.51
N PRO A 177 11.09 -11.87 -6.30
CA PRO A 177 10.20 -12.88 -6.86
C PRO A 177 10.64 -13.33 -8.27
N GLY A 178 11.85 -13.90 -8.41
CA GLY A 178 12.42 -14.26 -9.71
C GLY A 178 11.49 -15.14 -10.55
N GLU A 179 10.97 -16.22 -9.99
CA GLU A 179 10.06 -17.15 -10.69
C GLU A 179 8.76 -16.45 -11.15
N GLU A 180 8.23 -15.50 -10.37
CA GLU A 180 7.04 -14.75 -10.75
C GLU A 180 7.36 -13.73 -11.87
N ILE A 181 8.56 -13.16 -11.88
CA ILE A 181 9.05 -12.25 -12.93
C ILE A 181 9.18 -13.02 -14.25
N ASP A 182 9.78 -14.21 -14.23
CA ASP A 182 9.93 -15.06 -15.40
C ASP A 182 8.59 -15.53 -16.00
N ALA A 183 7.56 -15.62 -15.14
CA ALA A 183 6.21 -16.04 -15.51
C ALA A 183 5.29 -14.88 -15.94
N LEU A 184 5.80 -13.64 -16.04
CA LEU A 184 4.98 -12.49 -16.43
C LEU A 184 4.37 -12.64 -17.83
N PRO A 185 3.12 -12.21 -18.03
CA PRO A 185 2.53 -12.17 -19.36
C PRO A 185 3.24 -11.14 -20.24
N ALA A 186 3.32 -11.42 -21.54
CA ALA A 186 4.00 -10.55 -22.52
C ALA A 186 3.50 -9.09 -22.57
N MET A 187 2.33 -8.81 -21.97
CA MET A 187 1.77 -7.47 -21.88
C MET A 187 2.44 -6.57 -20.82
N ALA A 188 3.27 -7.13 -19.93
CA ALA A 188 3.91 -6.38 -18.84
C ALA A 188 5.39 -6.72 -18.75
N GLU A 189 6.18 -5.73 -18.38
CA GLU A 189 7.61 -5.87 -18.12
C GLU A 189 7.99 -5.23 -16.79
N VAL A 190 8.97 -5.83 -16.12
CA VAL A 190 9.63 -5.22 -14.96
C VAL A 190 10.66 -4.22 -15.47
N PHE A 191 10.59 -2.99 -14.98
CA PHE A 191 11.59 -1.98 -15.31
C PHE A 191 12.50 -1.61 -14.12
N HIS A 192 12.08 -1.96 -12.88
CA HIS A 192 12.90 -1.73 -11.69
C HIS A 192 12.50 -2.66 -10.56
N VAL A 193 13.49 -3.16 -9.81
CA VAL A 193 13.29 -3.87 -8.55
C VAL A 193 14.15 -3.17 -7.49
N GLU A 194 13.53 -2.74 -6.40
CA GLU A 194 14.18 -2.03 -5.31
C GLU A 194 14.07 -2.83 -4.01
N GLN A 195 15.20 -3.12 -3.37
CA GLN A 195 15.22 -3.70 -2.04
C GLN A 195 14.85 -2.66 -0.99
N LEU A 196 14.08 -3.07 0.01
CA LEU A 196 13.58 -2.19 1.07
C LEU A 196 14.05 -2.70 2.43
N GLU A 197 14.50 -1.78 3.27
CA GLU A 197 14.79 -2.04 4.68
C GLU A 197 13.69 -1.46 5.55
N VAL A 198 12.92 -2.33 6.20
CA VAL A 198 11.85 -1.93 7.13
C VAL A 198 12.42 -1.90 8.54
N PRO A 199 12.42 -0.74 9.22
CA PRO A 199 12.97 -0.62 10.57
C PRO A 199 12.32 -1.62 11.54
N GLY A 200 13.13 -2.39 12.25
CA GLY A 200 12.67 -3.39 13.22
C GLY A 200 12.07 -4.66 12.62
N LEU A 201 12.04 -4.81 11.30
CA LEU A 201 11.58 -6.02 10.63
C LEU A 201 12.75 -6.86 10.13
N HIS A 202 12.96 -8.04 10.72
CA HIS A 202 14.00 -8.97 10.31
C HIS A 202 13.52 -9.89 9.17
N ALA A 203 13.07 -9.27 8.06
CA ALA A 203 12.61 -9.98 6.88
C ALA A 203 12.86 -9.14 5.62
N GLU A 204 13.19 -9.82 4.54
CA GLU A 204 13.38 -9.18 3.24
C GLU A 204 12.11 -8.51 2.76
N ARG A 205 12.29 -7.36 2.10
CA ARG A 205 11.24 -6.64 1.39
C ARG A 205 11.79 -6.05 0.11
N CYS A 206 10.98 -6.09 -0.93
CA CYS A 206 11.27 -5.38 -2.17
C CYS A 206 10.00 -4.80 -2.80
N ILE A 207 10.19 -3.82 -3.65
CA ILE A 207 9.18 -3.35 -4.60
C ILE A 207 9.58 -3.83 -5.98
N VAL A 208 8.61 -4.38 -6.70
CA VAL A 208 8.72 -4.66 -8.13
C VAL A 208 7.86 -3.63 -8.86
N TRP A 209 8.51 -2.83 -9.70
CA TRP A 209 7.87 -1.86 -10.57
C TRP A 209 7.69 -2.45 -11.96
N LEU A 210 6.44 -2.44 -12.43
CA LEU A 210 6.10 -2.97 -13.75
C LEU A 210 5.36 -1.90 -14.57
N ARG A 211 5.44 -2.03 -15.87
CA ARG A 211 4.68 -1.22 -16.84
C ARG A 211 4.15 -2.08 -17.97
N VAL A 212 3.26 -1.52 -18.75
CA VAL A 212 2.83 -2.17 -20.00
C VAL A 212 4.05 -2.32 -20.92
N ALA A 213 4.28 -3.53 -21.40
CA ALA A 213 5.38 -3.80 -22.32
C ALA A 213 5.18 -3.03 -23.65
N PRO A 214 6.24 -2.44 -24.23
CA PRO A 214 6.15 -1.81 -25.55
C PRO A 214 5.64 -2.83 -26.58
N ARG A 215 4.70 -2.41 -27.44
CA ARG A 215 4.31 -3.27 -28.57
C ARG A 215 5.52 -3.43 -29.49
N VAL A 216 5.97 -4.67 -29.65
CA VAL A 216 6.93 -4.98 -30.71
C VAL A 216 6.19 -4.81 -32.02
N THR A 217 6.51 -3.74 -32.76
CA THR A 217 6.03 -3.46 -34.11
C THR A 217 6.80 -4.27 -35.12
#